data_dbee0c90f6b9cc66f498b55ac4a1e808
#
_entry.id   dbee0c90f6b9cc66f498b55ac4a1e808
#
_cell.length_a   1.000
_cell.length_b   1.000
_cell.length_c   1.000
_cell.angle_alpha   90.00
_cell.angle_beta   90.00
_cell.angle_gamma   90.00
#
_symmetry.space_group_name_H-M   'P 1'
#
loop_
_entity.id
_entity.type
_entity.pdbx_description
1 polymer ?
#
loop_
_entity_poly.entity_id
_entity_poly.type
_entity_poly.pdbx_seq_one_letter_code
_entity_poly.pdbx_strand_id
1 'polypeptide(L)'
;MFGVVVFGANLTAQNMSITIKPATSSADIAQIKDLFLAYAQSLPVDLAYQDFETELAALPGKYAAPGGALLLARNGQGLAIGCVAVRPLEPGACEMKRLYVAPEGRGAGAGRRLAQTAIMVARELGHKELRLDTLPSMTAAQGLYRSIGFIA
;
A
#
# COMPACT_ATOMS: atom_id res chain seq x y z
N MET A 1 1.83 -20.50 2.99
CA MET A 1 1.94 -20.16 3.26
C MET A 1 2.10 -19.40 4.02
N PHE A 2 2.17 -19.13 4.57
CA PHE A 2 2.38 -18.36 4.99
C PHE A 2 2.24 -18.06 6.04
N GLY A 3 2.26 -17.88 6.39
CA GLY A 3 2.26 -17.65 7.13
C GLY A 3 2.52 -17.42 8.11
N VAL A 4 2.90 -17.49 8.72
CA VAL A 4 3.05 -17.30 9.55
C VAL A 4 3.67 -17.16 10.29
N VAL A 5 4.13 -16.96 10.61
CA VAL A 5 4.59 -16.86 11.22
C VAL A 5 5.18 -16.87 12.00
N VAL A 6 5.55 -16.75 12.29
CA VAL A 6 6.21 -16.82 12.86
C VAL A 6 6.67 -16.32 13.73
N PHE A 7 6.72 -16.27 14.20
CA PHE A 7 7.07 -15.60 15.08
C PHE A 7 8.18 -16.00 15.66
N GLY A 8 8.66 -16.35 15.40
CA GLY A 8 9.73 -16.71 15.88
C GLY A 8 10.57 -15.87 16.43
N ALA A 9 11.16 -16.24 17.34
CA ALA A 9 12.07 -15.47 17.91
C ALA A 9 13.05 -14.95 16.99
N ASN A 10 13.20 -15.53 15.91
CA ASN A 10 14.07 -15.02 15.06
C ASN A 10 13.45 -14.15 14.20
N LEU A 11 12.36 -13.64 14.44
CA LEU A 11 12.07 -12.52 13.80
C LEU A 11 13.24 -11.77 13.59
N THR A 12 13.60 -11.73 12.41
CA THR A 12 14.79 -11.06 12.07
C THR A 12 14.64 -9.59 12.38
N ALA A 13 15.73 -8.97 12.65
CA ALA A 13 15.74 -7.54 12.88
C ALA A 13 15.16 -6.80 11.70
N GLN A 14 15.30 -7.34 10.50
CA GLN A 14 14.73 -6.70 9.34
C GLN A 14 13.23 -6.62 9.38
N ASN A 15 12.55 -7.71 9.76
CA ASN A 15 11.10 -7.68 9.87
C ASN A 15 10.65 -6.73 10.94
N MET A 16 11.35 -6.73 12.06
CA MET A 16 10.99 -5.86 13.15
C MET A 16 11.26 -4.40 12.84
N SER A 17 12.13 -4.13 11.88
CA SER A 17 12.50 -2.76 11.60
C SER A 17 11.59 -2.08 10.56
N ILE A 18 10.68 -2.82 9.94
CA ILE A 18 9.76 -2.19 9.00
C ILE A 18 8.67 -1.49 9.80
N THR A 19 8.49 -0.19 9.55
CA THR A 19 7.41 0.58 10.14
C THR A 19 6.49 1.07 9.06
N ILE A 20 5.18 1.08 9.34
CA ILE A 20 4.17 1.56 8.40
C ILE A 20 3.36 2.62 9.12
N LYS A 21 3.36 3.83 8.58
CA LYS A 21 2.69 4.97 9.19
C LYS A 21 1.99 5.81 8.14
N PRO A 22 0.96 6.56 8.53
CA PRO A 22 0.36 7.52 7.63
C PRO A 22 1.38 8.55 7.17
N ALA A 23 1.36 8.88 5.89
CA ALA A 23 2.18 9.92 5.31
C ALA A 23 1.42 11.24 5.41
N THR A 24 1.88 12.14 6.26
CA THR A 24 1.16 13.38 6.53
C THR A 24 2.00 14.62 6.32
N SER A 25 3.32 14.54 6.50
CA SER A 25 4.20 15.69 6.29
C SER A 25 4.48 15.88 4.80
N SER A 26 4.94 17.06 4.44
CA SER A 26 5.33 17.32 3.06
C SER A 26 6.47 16.41 2.62
N ALA A 27 7.38 16.09 3.53
CA ALA A 27 8.47 15.16 3.23
C ALA A 27 7.93 13.75 2.97
N ASP A 28 6.98 13.28 3.77
CA ASP A 28 6.35 11.98 3.56
C ASP A 28 5.60 11.93 2.23
N ILE A 29 4.88 13.00 1.91
CA ILE A 29 4.12 13.06 0.65
C ILE A 29 5.08 13.02 -0.55
N ALA A 30 6.24 13.66 -0.44
CA ALA A 30 7.24 13.59 -1.50
C ALA A 30 7.73 12.16 -1.70
N GLN A 31 7.91 11.41 -0.61
CA GLN A 31 8.30 9.99 -0.69
C GLN A 31 7.20 9.16 -1.33
N ILE A 32 5.95 9.41 -0.97
CA ILE A 32 4.80 8.74 -1.60
C ILE A 32 4.80 8.98 -3.10
N LYS A 33 5.04 10.24 -3.50
CA LYS A 33 5.06 10.62 -4.90
C LYS A 33 6.11 9.82 -5.67
N ASP A 34 7.31 9.71 -5.11
CA ASP A 34 8.39 8.96 -5.74
C ASP A 34 8.03 7.48 -5.88
N LEU A 35 7.40 6.90 -4.86
CA LEU A 35 6.98 5.50 -4.90
C LEU A 35 5.84 5.28 -5.90
N PHE A 36 4.91 6.22 -5.99
CA PHE A 36 3.83 6.13 -7.00
C PHE A 36 4.40 6.18 -8.41
N LEU A 37 5.40 7.04 -8.64
CA LEU A 37 6.07 7.10 -9.94
C LEU A 37 6.77 5.78 -10.27
N ALA A 38 7.49 5.21 -9.30
CA ALA A 38 8.15 3.93 -9.49
C ALA A 38 7.12 2.82 -9.76
N TYR A 39 6.00 2.84 -9.05
CA TYR A 39 4.92 1.90 -9.28
C TYR A 39 4.41 2.00 -10.72
N ALA A 40 4.12 3.20 -11.18
CA ALA A 40 3.60 3.42 -12.53
C ALA A 40 4.58 2.91 -13.59
N GLN A 41 5.88 3.13 -13.37
CA GLN A 41 6.91 2.68 -14.31
C GLN A 41 7.05 1.16 -14.33
N SER A 42 6.65 0.49 -13.25
CA SER A 42 6.73 -0.97 -13.18
C SER A 42 5.59 -1.68 -13.87
N LEU A 43 4.53 -0.96 -14.23
CA LEU A 43 3.34 -1.56 -14.83
C LEU A 43 3.50 -1.71 -16.34
N PRO A 44 2.87 -2.74 -16.93
CA PRO A 44 2.89 -2.91 -18.38
C PRO A 44 1.91 -1.98 -19.12
N VAL A 45 1.15 -1.17 -18.38
CA VAL A 45 0.18 -0.24 -18.93
C VAL A 45 0.54 1.18 -18.55
N ASP A 46 0.10 2.13 -19.38
CA ASP A 46 0.33 3.55 -19.11
C ASP A 46 -0.82 4.07 -18.28
N LEU A 47 -0.50 4.65 -17.12
CA LEU A 47 -1.50 5.23 -16.23
C LEU A 47 -1.90 6.66 -16.62
N ALA A 48 -1.30 7.23 -17.66
CA ALA A 48 -1.62 8.60 -18.07
C ALA A 48 -3.11 8.78 -18.36
N TYR A 49 -3.77 7.76 -18.91
CA TYR A 49 -5.18 7.86 -19.21
C TYR A 49 -6.06 7.84 -17.97
N GLN A 50 -5.49 7.60 -16.78
CA GLN A 50 -6.22 7.63 -15.53
C GLN A 50 -5.95 8.92 -14.77
N ASP A 51 -5.48 9.96 -15.46
CA ASP A 51 -5.12 11.25 -14.85
C ASP A 51 -4.09 11.12 -13.74
N PHE A 52 -3.14 10.22 -13.94
CA PHE A 52 -2.14 9.91 -12.90
C PHE A 52 -1.30 11.13 -12.55
N GLU A 53 -0.93 11.94 -13.53
CA GLU A 53 -0.15 13.15 -13.24
C GLU A 53 -0.92 14.14 -12.39
N THR A 54 -2.22 14.28 -12.65
CA THR A 54 -3.09 15.13 -11.83
C THR A 54 -3.17 14.58 -10.41
N GLU A 55 -3.28 13.27 -10.27
CA GLU A 55 -3.28 12.62 -8.95
C GLU A 55 -2.00 12.94 -8.17
N LEU A 56 -0.84 12.83 -8.82
CA LEU A 56 0.44 13.10 -8.19
C LEU A 56 0.54 14.56 -7.74
N ALA A 57 0.10 15.48 -8.58
CA ALA A 57 0.18 16.89 -8.25
C ALA A 57 -0.74 17.27 -7.11
N ALA A 58 -1.84 16.56 -6.92
CA ALA A 58 -2.87 16.87 -5.94
C ALA A 58 -2.72 16.11 -4.63
N LEU A 59 -1.72 15.26 -4.48
CA LEU A 59 -1.60 14.45 -3.26
C LEU A 59 -1.65 15.33 -2.00
N PRO A 60 -2.38 14.91 -0.95
CA PRO A 60 -3.04 13.62 -0.79
C PRO A 60 -4.37 13.47 -1.54
N GLY A 61 -4.99 14.53 -2.03
CA GLY A 61 -6.17 14.50 -2.87
C GLY A 61 -7.26 13.55 -2.36
N LYS A 62 -7.62 12.58 -3.20
CA LYS A 62 -8.68 11.62 -2.86
C LYS A 62 -8.29 10.64 -1.76
N TYR A 63 -7.01 10.61 -1.37
CA TYR A 63 -6.54 9.77 -0.29
C TYR A 63 -6.46 10.53 1.04
N ALA A 64 -6.96 11.75 1.09
CA ALA A 64 -6.87 12.57 2.28
C ALA A 64 -7.81 12.07 3.37
N ALA A 65 -7.42 12.32 4.64
CA ALA A 65 -8.31 12.11 5.77
C ALA A 65 -9.52 13.04 5.61
N PRO A 66 -10.69 12.68 6.18
CA PRO A 66 -10.91 11.55 7.06
C PRO A 66 -11.31 10.26 6.35
N GLY A 67 -11.59 10.28 5.07
CA GLY A 67 -12.10 9.10 4.38
C GLY A 67 -11.04 8.23 3.76
N GLY A 68 -9.82 8.74 3.57
CA GLY A 68 -8.73 8.04 2.94
C GLY A 68 -7.46 8.01 3.77
N ALA A 69 -6.43 7.39 3.22
CA ALA A 69 -5.14 7.32 3.88
C ALA A 69 -4.04 7.06 2.86
N LEU A 70 -2.87 7.60 3.16
CA LEU A 70 -1.63 7.25 2.46
C LEU A 70 -0.72 6.61 3.51
N LEU A 71 -0.26 5.40 3.24
CA LEU A 71 0.59 4.66 4.17
C LEU A 71 1.96 4.49 3.57
N LEU A 72 2.98 4.75 4.38
CA LEU A 72 4.37 4.71 3.95
C LEU A 72 5.12 3.71 4.82
N ALA A 73 5.78 2.77 4.17
CA ALA A 73 6.62 1.78 4.85
C ALA A 73 8.07 2.22 4.77
N ARG A 74 8.75 2.19 5.90
CA ARG A 74 10.19 2.48 5.99
C ARG A 74 10.91 1.31 6.61
N ASN A 75 12.15 1.11 6.20
CA ASN A 75 13.00 0.08 6.83
C ASN A 75 13.66 0.66 8.09
N GLY A 76 14.47 -0.16 8.75
CA GLY A 76 15.13 0.24 10.00
C GLY A 76 16.11 1.39 9.85
N GLN A 77 16.50 1.73 8.63
CA GLN A 77 17.39 2.84 8.34
C GLN A 77 16.61 4.08 7.92
N GLY A 78 15.29 4.03 7.97
CA GLY A 78 14.45 5.18 7.61
C GLY A 78 14.19 5.34 6.13
N LEU A 79 14.66 4.40 5.30
CA LEU A 79 14.45 4.47 3.87
C LEU A 79 13.00 4.09 3.54
N ALA A 80 12.34 4.89 2.71
CA ALA A 80 11.01 4.59 2.24
C ALA A 80 11.06 3.43 1.25
N ILE A 81 10.41 2.32 1.59
CA ILE A 81 10.51 1.08 0.81
C ILE A 81 9.19 0.61 0.24
N GLY A 82 8.09 1.24 0.58
CA GLY A 82 6.80 0.83 0.04
C GLY A 82 5.68 1.77 0.43
N CYS A 83 4.56 1.60 -0.23
CA CYS A 83 3.40 2.44 -0.02
C CYS A 83 2.11 1.70 -0.33
N VAL A 84 1.01 2.23 0.16
CA VAL A 84 -0.34 1.84 -0.22
C VAL A 84 -1.27 2.99 0.08
N ALA A 85 -2.34 3.11 -0.70
CA ALA A 85 -3.31 4.18 -0.54
C ALA A 85 -4.71 3.60 -0.37
N VAL A 86 -5.56 4.33 0.37
CA VAL A 86 -6.97 3.99 0.55
C VAL A 86 -7.77 5.23 0.18
N ARG A 87 -8.79 5.07 -0.65
CA ARG A 87 -9.68 6.17 -1.02
C ARG A 87 -11.13 5.76 -0.78
N PRO A 88 -11.98 6.71 -0.38
CA PRO A 88 -13.40 6.38 -0.24
C PRO A 88 -14.05 6.18 -1.61
N LEU A 89 -15.04 5.32 -1.63
CA LEU A 89 -15.95 5.12 -2.77
C LEU A 89 -17.34 5.60 -2.33
N GLU A 90 -18.37 4.81 -2.62
CA GLU A 90 -19.70 5.13 -2.09
C GLU A 90 -19.72 4.89 -0.58
N PRO A 91 -20.76 5.37 0.14
CA PRO A 91 -20.80 5.22 1.60
C PRO A 91 -20.60 3.78 2.04
N GLY A 92 -19.70 3.58 2.98
CA GLY A 92 -19.40 2.27 3.54
C GLY A 92 -18.34 1.50 2.78
N ALA A 93 -17.88 1.99 1.63
CA ALA A 93 -16.88 1.28 0.82
C ALA A 93 -15.68 2.17 0.55
N CYS A 94 -14.52 1.54 0.44
CA CYS A 94 -13.30 2.21 0.06
C CYS A 94 -12.48 1.28 -0.84
N GLU A 95 -11.43 1.83 -1.43
CA GLU A 95 -10.61 1.09 -2.38
C GLU A 95 -9.15 1.21 -2.00
N MET A 96 -8.44 0.09 -2.03
CA MET A 96 -7.00 0.05 -1.87
C MET A 96 -6.35 0.22 -3.24
N LYS A 97 -5.40 1.14 -3.33
CA LYS A 97 -4.71 1.45 -4.58
C LYS A 97 -3.23 1.65 -4.33
N ARG A 98 -2.45 1.49 -5.38
CA ARG A 98 -1.04 1.88 -5.38
C ARG A 98 -0.20 1.09 -4.37
N LEU A 99 -0.52 -0.16 -4.14
CA LEU A 99 0.35 -1.01 -3.32
C LEU A 99 1.64 -1.28 -4.10
N TYR A 100 2.76 -0.86 -3.53
CA TYR A 100 4.05 -1.02 -4.19
C TYR A 100 5.14 -1.22 -3.16
N VAL A 101 6.06 -2.12 -3.45
CA VAL A 101 7.27 -2.31 -2.65
C VAL A 101 8.45 -2.12 -3.58
N ALA A 102 9.31 -1.16 -3.23
CA ALA A 102 10.53 -0.89 -3.98
C ALA A 102 11.47 -2.09 -3.93
N PRO A 103 12.35 -2.26 -4.92
CA PRO A 103 13.26 -3.40 -4.92
C PRO A 103 14.04 -3.55 -3.61
N GLU A 104 14.43 -2.45 -2.97
CA GLU A 104 15.18 -2.48 -1.71
C GLU A 104 14.39 -3.07 -0.56
N GLY A 105 13.06 -3.07 -0.65
CA GLY A 105 12.20 -3.57 0.42
C GLY A 105 11.63 -4.95 0.19
N ARG A 106 11.98 -5.58 -0.94
CA ARG A 106 11.39 -6.87 -1.29
C ARG A 106 12.02 -7.98 -0.47
N GLY A 107 11.24 -9.04 -0.26
CA GLY A 107 11.71 -10.21 0.46
C GLY A 107 11.53 -10.15 1.97
N ALA A 108 11.03 -9.03 2.50
CA ALA A 108 10.84 -8.87 3.94
C ALA A 108 9.37 -8.85 4.35
N GLY A 109 8.46 -9.15 3.44
CA GLY A 109 7.03 -9.20 3.74
C GLY A 109 6.35 -7.83 3.79
N ALA A 110 6.98 -6.79 3.25
CA ALA A 110 6.43 -5.43 3.32
C ALA A 110 5.10 -5.31 2.61
N GLY A 111 4.95 -5.96 1.44
CA GLY A 111 3.69 -5.89 0.70
C GLY A 111 2.52 -6.46 1.47
N ARG A 112 2.74 -7.60 2.12
CA ARG A 112 1.71 -8.23 2.96
C ARG A 112 1.35 -7.33 4.13
N ARG A 113 2.35 -6.78 4.80
CA ARG A 113 2.11 -5.89 5.93
C ARG A 113 1.39 -4.60 5.52
N LEU A 114 1.75 -4.05 4.38
CA LEU A 114 1.07 -2.87 3.85
C LEU A 114 -0.41 -3.16 3.56
N ALA A 115 -0.69 -4.28 2.92
CA ALA A 115 -2.08 -4.65 2.62
C ALA A 115 -2.87 -4.91 3.89
N GLN A 116 -2.28 -5.60 4.86
CA GLN A 116 -2.94 -5.85 6.14
C GLN A 116 -3.19 -4.55 6.90
N THR A 117 -2.24 -3.63 6.86
CA THR A 117 -2.40 -2.33 7.49
C THR A 117 -3.51 -1.54 6.81
N ALA A 118 -3.60 -1.60 5.48
CA ALA A 118 -4.68 -0.94 4.76
C ALA A 118 -6.06 -1.47 5.20
N ILE A 119 -6.17 -2.78 5.42
CA ILE A 119 -7.42 -3.36 5.91
C ILE A 119 -7.76 -2.81 7.30
N MET A 120 -6.77 -2.76 8.20
CA MET A 120 -6.99 -2.21 9.53
C MET A 120 -7.42 -0.74 9.47
N VAL A 121 -6.71 0.05 8.68
CA VAL A 121 -7.00 1.46 8.54
C VAL A 121 -8.40 1.68 7.96
N ALA A 122 -8.77 0.90 6.95
CA ALA A 122 -10.11 1.00 6.36
C ALA A 122 -11.19 0.79 7.42
N ARG A 123 -11.01 -0.18 8.30
CA ARG A 123 -11.94 -0.43 9.39
C ARG A 123 -11.98 0.73 10.37
N GLU A 124 -10.82 1.25 10.74
CA GLU A 124 -10.72 2.38 11.67
C GLU A 124 -11.37 3.63 11.12
N LEU A 125 -11.32 3.82 9.80
CA LEU A 125 -11.96 4.94 9.15
C LEU A 125 -13.49 4.77 9.04
N GLY A 126 -14.02 3.62 9.44
CA GLY A 126 -15.46 3.38 9.45
C GLY A 126 -16.00 2.72 8.20
N HIS A 127 -15.16 2.34 7.27
CA HIS A 127 -15.61 1.64 6.08
C HIS A 127 -15.97 0.19 6.42
N LYS A 128 -16.94 -0.36 5.72
CA LYS A 128 -17.40 -1.73 5.91
C LYS A 128 -16.82 -2.67 4.88
N GLU A 129 -16.34 -2.12 3.77
CA GLU A 129 -15.87 -2.91 2.65
C GLU A 129 -14.63 -2.25 2.06
N LEU A 130 -13.61 -3.05 1.81
CA LEU A 130 -12.39 -2.61 1.12
C LEU A 130 -12.28 -3.39 -0.17
N ARG A 131 -12.22 -2.68 -1.29
CA ARG A 131 -12.11 -3.27 -2.62
C ARG A 131 -10.74 -2.99 -3.19
N LEU A 132 -10.34 -3.80 -4.15
CA LEU A 132 -9.14 -3.54 -4.94
C LEU A 132 -9.35 -4.06 -6.34
N ASP A 133 -8.51 -3.57 -7.25
CA ASP A 133 -8.50 -4.04 -8.62
C ASP A 133 -7.07 -4.42 -8.98
N THR A 134 -6.91 -5.45 -9.80
CA THR A 134 -5.59 -5.91 -10.23
C THR A 134 -5.61 -6.15 -11.73
N LEU A 135 -4.43 -6.07 -12.33
CA LEU A 135 -4.28 -6.50 -13.71
C LEU A 135 -4.25 -8.03 -13.77
N PRO A 136 -4.78 -8.62 -14.84
CA PRO A 136 -4.77 -10.10 -14.97
C PRO A 136 -3.38 -10.70 -14.87
N SER A 137 -2.34 -9.94 -15.23
CA SER A 137 -0.96 -10.42 -15.19
C SER A 137 -0.37 -10.40 -13.78
N MET A 138 -1.03 -9.78 -12.81
CA MET A 138 -0.50 -9.66 -11.45
C MET A 138 -0.86 -10.87 -10.60
N THR A 139 -0.38 -12.05 -11.00
CA THR A 139 -0.77 -13.30 -10.32
C THR A 139 -0.24 -13.39 -8.91
N ALA A 140 0.99 -12.89 -8.67
CA ALA A 140 1.57 -12.90 -7.33
C ALA A 140 0.77 -12.00 -6.38
N ALA A 141 0.38 -10.81 -6.85
CA ALA A 141 -0.42 -9.89 -6.05
C ALA A 141 -1.78 -10.50 -5.75
N GLN A 142 -2.43 -11.11 -6.72
CA GLN A 142 -3.72 -11.76 -6.52
C GLN A 142 -3.62 -12.88 -5.48
N GLY A 143 -2.54 -13.67 -5.52
CA GLY A 143 -2.31 -14.70 -4.52
C GLY A 143 -2.16 -14.12 -3.12
N LEU A 144 -1.42 -13.02 -3.01
CA LEU A 144 -1.27 -12.33 -1.73
C LEU A 144 -2.63 -11.87 -1.21
N TYR A 145 -3.41 -11.22 -2.06
CA TYR A 145 -4.71 -10.68 -1.63
C TYR A 145 -5.65 -11.79 -1.15
N ARG A 146 -5.71 -12.90 -1.87
CA ARG A 146 -6.52 -14.03 -1.43
C ARG A 146 -6.05 -14.56 -0.08
N SER A 147 -4.75 -14.63 0.12
CA SER A 147 -4.19 -15.19 1.35
C SER A 147 -4.50 -14.35 2.59
N ILE A 148 -4.81 -13.06 2.42
CA ILE A 148 -5.14 -12.19 3.54
C ILE A 148 -6.64 -11.88 3.61
N GLY A 149 -7.46 -12.56 2.82
CA GLY A 149 -8.90 -12.53 2.99
C GLY A 149 -9.73 -11.88 1.89
N PHE A 150 -9.10 -11.36 0.85
CA PHE A 150 -9.87 -10.83 -0.27
C PHE A 150 -10.51 -11.97 -1.07
N ILE A 151 -11.73 -11.75 -1.49
CA ILE A 151 -12.45 -12.70 -2.34
C ILE A 151 -12.78 -12.01 -3.67
N ALA A 152 -12.80 -12.81 -4.72
CA ALA A 152 -13.08 -12.28 -6.05
C ALA A 152 -14.54 -11.85 -6.20
#